data_d93c36bbe2cab6ce8d889501263ca871
#
_entry.id   d93c36bbe2cab6ce8d889501263ca871
#
_cell.length_a   1.000
_cell.length_b   1.000
_cell.length_c   1.000
_cell.angle_alpha   90.00
_cell.angle_beta   90.00
_cell.angle_gamma   90.00
#
_symmetry.space_group_name_H-M   'P 1'
#
loop_
_entity.id
_entity.type
_entity.pdbx_description
1 polymer ?
#
loop_
_entity_poly.entity_id
_entity_poly.type
_entity_poly.pdbx_seq_one_letter_code
_entity_poly.pdbx_strand_id
1 'polypeptide(L)'
;LGALTGLIVFWGRPSPLWSGWSVGAVAAIAAGVLALIAAYVAYWRSRHAPAQQWRLSIPSWKFILDATVVAVVHAALVMIVTVAVFVILQRAFTGLLADAFLAAISTGLAAALSAYWTSISCQTITTQRMSTLLVAYMLMSVFASMLTVSDPLWWEYHFSQLGSFGDGSASLFNITLMVAGGMVVAFAMYIGRDLQLAVDQGILTRTKTPRTVATLFVVMGVMLAGVG
;
A
#
# COMPACT_ATOMS: atom_id res chain seq x y z
N LEU A 1 -11.42 11.82 -13.20
CA LEU A 1 -11.41 10.40 -13.59
C LEU A 1 -12.33 9.59 -12.68
N GLY A 2 -12.11 9.51 -11.35
CA GLY A 2 -12.94 8.70 -10.45
C GLY A 2 -14.45 8.98 -10.56
N ALA A 3 -14.87 10.24 -10.58
CA ALA A 3 -16.28 10.61 -10.75
C ALA A 3 -16.85 10.14 -12.10
N LEU A 4 -16.08 10.28 -13.17
CA LEU A 4 -16.48 9.79 -14.49
C LEU A 4 -16.63 8.26 -14.50
N THR A 5 -15.75 7.54 -13.82
CA THR A 5 -15.85 6.09 -13.68
C THR A 5 -17.16 5.70 -12.98
N GLY A 6 -17.47 6.31 -11.83
CA GLY A 6 -18.73 6.06 -11.12
C GLY A 6 -19.98 6.39 -11.95
N LEU A 7 -19.96 7.53 -12.65
CA LEU A 7 -21.05 7.95 -13.51
C LEU A 7 -21.31 6.96 -14.64
N ILE A 8 -20.27 6.56 -15.36
CA ILE A 8 -20.39 5.68 -16.54
C ILE A 8 -20.80 4.27 -16.14
N VAL A 9 -20.17 3.71 -15.08
CA VAL A 9 -20.41 2.31 -14.68
C VAL A 9 -21.84 2.12 -14.15
N PHE A 10 -22.38 3.12 -13.44
CA PHE A 10 -23.70 3.02 -12.79
C PHE A 10 -24.80 3.82 -13.49
N TRP A 11 -24.58 4.26 -14.73
CA TRP A 11 -25.58 4.97 -15.51
C TRP A 11 -26.85 4.12 -15.70
N GLY A 12 -27.97 4.60 -15.15
CA GLY A 12 -29.26 3.89 -15.23
C GLY A 12 -29.34 2.57 -14.42
N ARG A 13 -28.37 2.29 -13.56
CA ARG A 13 -28.30 1.06 -12.75
C ARG A 13 -28.03 1.38 -11.29
N PRO A 14 -29.06 1.68 -10.50
CA PRO A 14 -28.87 1.85 -9.05
C PRO A 14 -28.22 0.60 -8.45
N SER A 15 -27.21 0.80 -7.64
CA SER A 15 -26.40 -0.30 -7.06
C SER A 15 -26.16 -0.11 -5.57
N PRO A 16 -26.00 -1.20 -4.80
CA PRO A 16 -25.70 -1.11 -3.38
C PRO A 16 -24.35 -0.49 -3.14
N LEU A 17 -24.17 0.06 -1.95
CA LEU A 17 -22.87 0.61 -1.55
C LEU A 17 -21.81 -0.48 -1.44
N TRP A 18 -22.17 -1.65 -0.86
CA TRP A 18 -21.26 -2.79 -0.74
C TRP A 18 -22.04 -4.11 -0.78
N SER A 19 -22.06 -4.77 -1.92
CA SER A 19 -22.40 -6.20 -2.10
C SER A 19 -22.20 -6.59 -3.58
N GLY A 20 -21.46 -7.63 -3.85
CA GLY A 20 -21.16 -8.06 -5.22
C GLY A 20 -20.52 -6.95 -6.07
N TRP A 21 -21.07 -6.69 -7.26
CA TRP A 21 -20.67 -5.54 -8.09
C TRP A 21 -21.31 -4.26 -7.54
N SER A 22 -20.58 -3.50 -6.77
CA SER A 22 -21.07 -2.39 -5.94
C SER A 22 -20.28 -1.10 -6.19
N VAL A 23 -20.87 0.01 -5.75
CA VAL A 23 -20.21 1.33 -5.82
C VAL A 23 -18.88 1.31 -5.07
N GLY A 24 -18.82 0.65 -3.91
CA GLY A 24 -17.60 0.54 -3.11
C GLY A 24 -16.50 -0.27 -3.79
N ALA A 25 -16.84 -1.34 -4.51
CA ALA A 25 -15.87 -2.11 -5.28
C ALA A 25 -15.23 -1.27 -6.39
N VAL A 26 -16.06 -0.56 -7.16
CA VAL A 26 -15.58 0.34 -8.22
C VAL A 26 -14.78 1.52 -7.63
N ALA A 27 -15.24 2.09 -6.51
CA ALA A 27 -14.53 3.17 -5.81
C ALA A 27 -13.16 2.70 -5.31
N ALA A 28 -13.05 1.50 -4.73
CA ALA A 28 -11.79 0.95 -4.26
C ALA A 28 -10.80 0.74 -5.42
N ILE A 29 -11.24 0.16 -6.53
CA ILE A 29 -10.41 -0.01 -7.72
C ILE A 29 -9.95 1.34 -8.27
N ALA A 30 -10.87 2.29 -8.46
CA ALA A 30 -10.55 3.62 -8.98
C ALA A 30 -9.58 4.38 -8.04
N ALA A 31 -9.81 4.31 -6.73
CA ALA A 31 -8.94 4.91 -5.73
C ALA A 31 -7.55 4.27 -5.72
N GLY A 32 -7.47 2.95 -5.80
CA GLY A 32 -6.21 2.21 -5.88
C GLY A 32 -5.39 2.54 -7.12
N VAL A 33 -6.02 2.56 -8.28
CA VAL A 33 -5.35 2.93 -9.55
C VAL A 33 -4.84 4.38 -9.50
N LEU A 34 -5.65 5.33 -9.02
CA LEU A 34 -5.22 6.72 -8.92
C LEU A 34 -4.17 6.94 -7.83
N ALA A 35 -4.24 6.20 -6.72
CA ALA A 35 -3.19 6.20 -5.71
C ALA A 35 -1.86 5.67 -6.27
N LEU A 36 -1.89 4.58 -7.04
CA LEU A 36 -0.70 4.01 -7.68
C LEU A 36 -0.03 5.01 -8.64
N ILE A 37 -0.82 5.66 -9.49
CA ILE A 37 -0.32 6.70 -10.41
C ILE A 37 0.22 7.90 -9.63
N ALA A 38 -0.52 8.37 -8.63
CA ALA A 38 -0.14 9.51 -7.80
C ALA A 38 1.16 9.24 -7.02
N ALA A 39 1.30 8.02 -6.46
CA ALA A 39 2.52 7.57 -5.78
C ALA A 39 3.72 7.61 -6.72
N TYR A 40 3.57 7.02 -7.90
CA TYR A 40 4.64 6.96 -8.88
C TYR A 40 5.11 8.35 -9.29
N VAL A 41 4.17 9.23 -9.65
CA VAL A 41 4.47 10.61 -10.04
C VAL A 41 5.09 11.41 -8.90
N ALA A 42 4.52 11.31 -7.70
CA ALA A 42 5.01 12.03 -6.53
C ALA A 42 6.40 11.55 -6.10
N TYR A 43 6.62 10.23 -6.08
CA TYR A 43 7.90 9.62 -5.75
C TYR A 43 8.97 9.98 -6.79
N TRP A 44 8.63 9.99 -8.08
CA TRP A 44 9.53 10.39 -9.15
C TRP A 44 9.92 11.86 -9.04
N ARG A 45 8.95 12.75 -8.81
CA ARG A 45 9.21 14.18 -8.65
C ARG A 45 10.01 14.49 -7.39
N SER A 46 9.77 13.80 -6.30
CA SER A 46 10.41 14.04 -5.01
C SER A 46 11.92 13.84 -5.02
N ARG A 47 12.49 13.06 -5.95
CA ARG A 47 13.95 12.86 -6.06
C ARG A 47 14.73 14.14 -6.39
N HIS A 48 14.04 15.16 -6.95
CA HIS A 48 14.64 16.46 -7.24
C HIS A 48 14.55 17.44 -6.06
N ALA A 49 13.84 17.09 -5.00
CA ALA A 49 13.78 17.90 -3.79
C ALA A 49 15.14 17.91 -3.07
N PRO A 50 15.57 19.03 -2.46
CA PRO A 50 16.90 19.16 -1.85
C PRO A 50 17.27 18.04 -0.89
N ALA A 51 16.31 17.61 -0.05
CA ALA A 51 16.51 16.53 0.93
C ALA A 51 16.59 15.13 0.31
N GLN A 52 16.23 14.97 -0.97
CA GLN A 52 16.08 13.67 -1.63
C GLN A 52 16.99 13.50 -2.86
N GLN A 53 17.86 14.46 -3.13
CA GLN A 53 18.76 14.44 -4.31
C GLN A 53 19.69 13.22 -4.34
N TRP A 54 19.98 12.62 -3.20
CA TRP A 54 20.75 11.38 -3.11
C TRP A 54 20.14 10.23 -3.93
N ARG A 55 18.82 10.27 -4.19
CA ARG A 55 18.17 9.27 -5.06
C ARG A 55 18.56 9.39 -6.52
N LEU A 56 19.13 10.51 -6.93
CA LEU A 56 19.64 10.69 -8.31
C LEU A 56 20.89 9.84 -8.55
N SER A 57 21.64 9.48 -7.51
CA SER A 57 22.81 8.59 -7.58
C SER A 57 22.45 7.10 -7.59
N ILE A 58 21.18 6.74 -7.36
CA ILE A 58 20.73 5.35 -7.35
C ILE A 58 20.57 4.86 -8.79
N PRO A 59 21.03 3.63 -9.13
CA PRO A 59 20.77 3.02 -10.43
C PRO A 59 19.28 3.00 -10.76
N SER A 60 18.91 3.30 -12.00
CA SER A 60 17.52 3.48 -12.42
C SER A 60 16.63 2.28 -12.11
N TRP A 61 17.15 1.06 -12.26
CA TRP A 61 16.37 -0.14 -11.97
C TRP A 61 16.01 -0.28 -10.48
N LYS A 62 16.93 0.07 -9.57
CA LYS A 62 16.64 0.09 -8.12
C LYS A 62 15.61 1.14 -7.78
N PHE A 63 15.75 2.34 -8.35
CA PHE A 63 14.80 3.41 -8.16
C PHE A 63 13.40 3.03 -8.64
N ILE A 64 13.29 2.37 -9.81
CA ILE A 64 12.00 1.89 -10.34
C ILE A 64 11.40 0.83 -9.43
N LEU A 65 12.21 -0.12 -8.95
CA LEU A 65 11.75 -1.16 -8.00
C LEU A 65 11.16 -0.52 -6.73
N ASP A 66 11.90 0.41 -6.11
CA ASP A 66 11.44 1.10 -4.92
C ASP A 66 10.16 1.90 -5.16
N ALA A 67 10.11 2.65 -6.27
CA ALA A 67 8.93 3.41 -6.65
C ALA A 67 7.72 2.49 -6.84
N THR A 68 7.92 1.32 -7.45
CA THR A 68 6.86 0.32 -7.66
C THR A 68 6.36 -0.24 -6.33
N VAL A 69 7.25 -0.66 -5.46
CA VAL A 69 6.86 -1.23 -4.15
C VAL A 69 6.12 -0.18 -3.32
N VAL A 70 6.64 1.05 -3.24
CA VAL A 70 5.97 2.15 -2.53
C VAL A 70 4.60 2.45 -3.11
N ALA A 71 4.46 2.47 -4.45
CA ALA A 71 3.20 2.72 -5.12
C ALA A 71 2.17 1.60 -4.87
N VAL A 72 2.60 0.34 -4.93
CA VAL A 72 1.75 -0.83 -4.65
C VAL A 72 1.26 -0.82 -3.19
N VAL A 73 2.13 -0.51 -2.24
CA VAL A 73 1.75 -0.41 -0.81
C VAL A 73 0.70 0.67 -0.59
N HIS A 74 0.87 1.86 -1.19
CA HIS A 74 -0.13 2.93 -1.07
C HIS A 74 -1.45 2.54 -1.72
N ALA A 75 -1.42 1.94 -2.91
CA ALA A 75 -2.62 1.48 -3.59
C ALA A 75 -3.38 0.43 -2.77
N ALA A 76 -2.67 -0.55 -2.21
CA ALA A 76 -3.26 -1.59 -1.36
C ALA A 76 -3.90 -1.01 -0.10
N LEU A 77 -3.19 -0.13 0.62
CA LEU A 77 -3.74 0.55 1.82
C LEU A 77 -5.00 1.34 1.49
N VAL A 78 -4.97 2.11 0.42
CA VAL A 78 -6.12 2.90 -0.03
C VAL A 78 -7.31 2.01 -0.40
N MET A 79 -7.07 0.91 -1.10
CA MET A 79 -8.12 -0.05 -1.44
C MET A 79 -8.75 -0.65 -0.19
N ILE A 80 -7.94 -1.13 0.76
CA ILE A 80 -8.42 -1.72 2.02
C ILE A 80 -9.26 -0.70 2.81
N VAL A 81 -8.77 0.52 2.96
CA VAL A 81 -9.50 1.58 3.67
C VAL A 81 -10.81 1.93 2.96
N THR A 82 -10.78 2.05 1.62
CA THR A 82 -11.99 2.35 0.84
C THR A 82 -13.04 1.24 1.00
N VAL A 83 -12.63 -0.02 0.89
CA VAL A 83 -13.51 -1.19 1.13
C VAL A 83 -14.10 -1.11 2.53
N ALA A 84 -13.29 -0.91 3.56
CA ALA A 84 -13.76 -0.82 4.95
C ALA A 84 -14.81 0.29 5.13
N VAL A 85 -14.57 1.48 4.55
CA VAL A 85 -15.52 2.59 4.60
C VAL A 85 -16.85 2.22 3.94
N PHE A 86 -16.84 1.63 2.75
CA PHE A 86 -18.07 1.26 2.06
C PHE A 86 -18.82 0.11 2.74
N VAL A 87 -18.13 -0.84 3.36
CA VAL A 87 -18.74 -1.88 4.22
C VAL A 87 -19.46 -1.26 5.42
N ILE A 88 -18.82 -0.28 6.08
CA ILE A 88 -19.43 0.43 7.21
C ILE A 88 -20.65 1.24 6.75
N LEU A 89 -20.53 1.98 5.63
CA LEU A 89 -21.61 2.76 5.05
C LEU A 89 -22.80 1.86 4.68
N GLN A 90 -22.59 0.68 4.10
CA GLN A 90 -23.65 -0.27 3.76
C GLN A 90 -24.39 -0.75 5.01
N ARG A 91 -23.66 -0.95 6.12
CA ARG A 91 -24.31 -1.32 7.40
C ARG A 91 -25.09 -0.18 8.03
N ALA A 92 -24.60 1.06 7.88
CA ALA A 92 -25.27 2.26 8.39
C ALA A 92 -26.51 2.62 7.56
N PHE A 93 -26.48 2.40 6.24
CA PHE A 93 -27.55 2.75 5.30
C PHE A 93 -28.14 1.49 4.65
N THR A 94 -28.79 0.66 5.46
CA THR A 94 -29.38 -0.60 5.01
C THR A 94 -30.45 -0.35 3.94
N GLY A 95 -30.29 -1.03 2.78
CA GLY A 95 -31.24 -0.92 1.66
C GLY A 95 -31.02 0.30 0.74
N LEU A 96 -30.02 1.15 1.03
CA LEU A 96 -29.70 2.28 0.13
C LEU A 96 -29.13 1.75 -1.17
N LEU A 97 -29.76 2.17 -2.27
CA LEU A 97 -29.24 1.99 -3.63
C LEU A 97 -28.74 3.35 -4.14
N ALA A 98 -27.46 3.42 -4.44
CA ALA A 98 -26.87 4.62 -5.01
C ALA A 98 -27.22 4.71 -6.50
N ASP A 99 -27.74 5.86 -6.91
CA ASP A 99 -27.88 6.22 -8.31
C ASP A 99 -26.53 6.62 -8.93
N ALA A 100 -26.52 6.92 -10.21
CA ALA A 100 -25.30 7.29 -10.93
C ALA A 100 -24.63 8.56 -10.36
N PHE A 101 -25.41 9.52 -9.83
CA PHE A 101 -24.86 10.74 -9.23
C PHE A 101 -24.16 10.46 -7.91
N LEU A 102 -24.82 9.73 -7.01
CA LEU A 102 -24.23 9.34 -5.74
C LEU A 102 -23.01 8.45 -5.94
N ALA A 103 -23.04 7.53 -6.91
CA ALA A 103 -21.91 6.71 -7.31
C ALA A 103 -20.76 7.56 -7.86
N ALA A 104 -21.03 8.58 -8.68
CA ALA A 104 -20.02 9.48 -9.21
C ALA A 104 -19.36 10.32 -8.10
N ILE A 105 -20.16 10.87 -7.18
CA ILE A 105 -19.66 11.68 -6.06
C ILE A 105 -18.79 10.82 -5.13
N SER A 106 -19.27 9.67 -4.71
CA SER A 106 -18.56 8.80 -3.77
C SER A 106 -17.27 8.22 -4.37
N THR A 107 -17.30 7.74 -5.61
CA THR A 107 -16.11 7.25 -6.32
C THR A 107 -15.13 8.38 -6.59
N GLY A 108 -15.63 9.56 -6.97
CA GLY A 108 -14.82 10.75 -7.20
C GLY A 108 -14.10 11.24 -5.95
N LEU A 109 -14.82 11.28 -4.82
CA LEU A 109 -14.27 11.69 -3.53
C LEU A 109 -13.23 10.69 -3.02
N ALA A 110 -13.53 9.39 -3.06
CA ALA A 110 -12.59 8.34 -2.67
C ALA A 110 -11.29 8.44 -3.49
N ALA A 111 -11.40 8.56 -4.81
CA ALA A 111 -10.27 8.66 -5.71
C ALA A 111 -9.45 9.96 -5.50
N ALA A 112 -10.11 11.11 -5.28
CA ALA A 112 -9.44 12.39 -5.07
C ALA A 112 -8.67 12.42 -3.74
N LEU A 113 -9.31 12.00 -2.65
CA LEU A 113 -8.68 11.92 -1.32
C LEU A 113 -7.50 10.97 -1.32
N SER A 114 -7.65 9.82 -1.98
CA SER A 114 -6.60 8.82 -2.10
C SER A 114 -5.39 9.34 -2.86
N ALA A 115 -5.59 9.95 -4.02
CA ALA A 115 -4.52 10.52 -4.81
C ALA A 115 -3.82 11.68 -4.07
N TYR A 116 -4.58 12.54 -3.40
CA TYR A 116 -4.05 13.65 -2.61
C TYR A 116 -3.17 13.15 -1.46
N TRP A 117 -3.69 12.26 -0.62
CA TRP A 117 -2.95 11.74 0.54
C TRP A 117 -1.71 10.96 0.12
N THR A 118 -1.83 10.13 -0.90
CA THR A 118 -0.71 9.38 -1.47
C THR A 118 0.38 10.31 -2.01
N SER A 119 -0.02 11.38 -2.71
CA SER A 119 0.93 12.35 -3.24
C SER A 119 1.74 13.03 -2.12
N ILE A 120 1.08 13.46 -1.04
CA ILE A 120 1.77 14.07 0.12
C ILE A 120 2.69 13.06 0.79
N SER A 121 2.22 11.83 1.00
CA SER A 121 3.00 10.77 1.62
C SER A 121 4.29 10.50 0.84
N CYS A 122 4.20 10.36 -0.48
CA CYS A 122 5.35 10.04 -1.34
C CYS A 122 6.33 11.19 -1.54
N GLN A 123 5.88 12.46 -1.46
CA GLN A 123 6.78 13.61 -1.56
C GLN A 123 7.71 13.75 -0.36
N THR A 124 7.29 13.31 0.80
CA THR A 124 7.97 13.52 2.09
C THR A 124 8.47 12.23 2.71
N ILE A 125 8.78 11.24 1.90
CA ILE A 125 9.24 9.92 2.36
C ILE A 125 10.60 10.04 3.07
N THR A 126 10.67 9.51 4.28
CA THR A 126 11.86 9.38 5.14
C THR A 126 11.97 7.94 5.63
N THR A 127 13.09 7.57 6.22
CA THR A 127 13.29 6.26 6.85
C THR A 127 12.18 5.92 7.85
N GLN A 128 11.82 6.89 8.71
CA GLN A 128 10.73 6.73 9.68
C GLN A 128 9.37 6.52 9.00
N ARG A 129 9.05 7.29 7.95
CA ARG A 129 7.78 7.13 7.22
C ARG A 129 7.71 5.82 6.46
N MET A 130 8.84 5.35 5.92
CA MET A 130 8.92 4.02 5.29
C MET A 130 8.62 2.91 6.28
N SER A 131 9.18 2.97 7.50
CA SER A 131 8.88 1.96 8.54
C SER A 131 7.42 2.02 8.98
N THR A 132 6.86 3.21 9.19
CA THR A 132 5.43 3.38 9.53
C THR A 132 4.53 2.82 8.43
N LEU A 133 4.86 3.10 7.17
CA LEU A 133 4.11 2.61 6.00
C LEU A 133 4.15 1.08 5.92
N LEU A 134 5.33 0.48 6.15
CA LEU A 134 5.50 -0.98 6.20
C LEU A 134 4.63 -1.61 7.30
N VAL A 135 4.69 -1.08 8.51
CA VAL A 135 3.89 -1.59 9.65
C VAL A 135 2.40 -1.44 9.37
N ALA A 136 1.97 -0.27 8.90
CA ALA A 136 0.56 -0.02 8.56
C ALA A 136 0.08 -0.99 7.47
N TYR A 137 0.89 -1.19 6.41
CA TYR A 137 0.57 -2.11 5.34
C TYR A 137 0.42 -3.56 5.85
N MET A 138 1.41 -4.05 6.62
CA MET A 138 1.35 -5.41 7.17
C MET A 138 0.14 -5.61 8.07
N LEU A 139 -0.10 -4.70 9.01
CA LEU A 139 -1.24 -4.82 9.92
C LEU A 139 -2.57 -4.82 9.17
N MET A 140 -2.80 -3.83 8.30
CA MET A 140 -4.06 -3.70 7.56
C MET A 140 -4.31 -4.88 6.62
N SER A 141 -3.28 -5.35 5.92
CA SER A 141 -3.41 -6.47 4.97
C SER A 141 -3.61 -7.80 5.68
N VAL A 142 -2.92 -8.03 6.81
CA VAL A 142 -3.12 -9.22 7.63
C VAL A 142 -4.51 -9.24 8.23
N PHE A 143 -4.99 -8.11 8.78
CA PHE A 143 -6.38 -8.03 9.25
C PHE A 143 -7.38 -8.26 8.12
N ALA A 144 -7.14 -7.74 6.93
CA ALA A 144 -8.00 -8.00 5.77
C ALA A 144 -8.02 -9.51 5.44
N SER A 145 -6.86 -10.20 5.48
CA SER A 145 -6.80 -11.65 5.29
C SER A 145 -7.59 -12.41 6.37
N MET A 146 -7.42 -12.03 7.64
CA MET A 146 -8.19 -12.63 8.75
C MET A 146 -9.70 -12.47 8.61
N LEU A 147 -10.15 -11.32 8.09
CA LEU A 147 -11.59 -11.04 7.91
C LEU A 147 -12.19 -11.73 6.69
N THR A 148 -11.37 -12.17 5.75
CA THR A 148 -11.81 -12.77 4.47
C THR A 148 -11.57 -14.28 4.40
N VAL A 149 -10.92 -14.88 5.41
CA VAL A 149 -10.71 -16.32 5.47
C VAL A 149 -12.04 -17.07 5.56
N SER A 150 -12.15 -18.16 4.83
CA SER A 150 -13.38 -18.96 4.76
C SER A 150 -13.60 -19.88 5.96
N ASP A 151 -12.50 -20.31 6.62
CA ASP A 151 -12.58 -21.13 7.82
C ASP A 151 -12.75 -20.27 9.08
N PRO A 152 -13.88 -20.34 9.80
CA PRO A 152 -14.11 -19.55 11.01
C PRO A 152 -13.21 -19.97 12.19
N LEU A 153 -12.58 -21.13 12.14
CA LEU A 153 -11.71 -21.67 13.20
C LEU A 153 -10.21 -21.56 12.85
N TRP A 154 -9.86 -20.76 11.85
CA TRP A 154 -8.46 -20.60 11.43
C TRP A 154 -7.50 -20.23 12.57
N TRP A 155 -7.95 -19.54 13.58
CA TRP A 155 -7.19 -19.10 14.75
C TRP A 155 -6.80 -20.25 15.71
N GLU A 156 -7.42 -21.43 15.59
CA GLU A 156 -7.05 -22.64 16.35
C GLU A 156 -5.76 -23.28 15.81
N TYR A 157 -5.35 -22.91 14.60
CA TYR A 157 -4.14 -23.38 13.95
C TYR A 157 -3.00 -22.36 14.08
N HIS A 158 -1.97 -22.53 13.26
CA HIS A 158 -0.86 -21.59 13.21
C HIS A 158 -1.20 -20.38 12.35
N PHE A 159 -0.66 -19.23 12.69
CA PHE A 159 -0.85 -17.97 11.94
C PHE A 159 -0.49 -18.10 10.44
N SER A 160 0.55 -18.90 10.11
CA SER A 160 0.94 -19.21 8.74
C SER A 160 -0.13 -20.00 7.95
N GLN A 161 -1.12 -20.58 8.63
CA GLN A 161 -2.24 -21.26 7.97
C GLN A 161 -3.07 -20.30 7.11
N LEU A 162 -3.08 -18.99 7.44
CA LEU A 162 -3.70 -17.96 6.59
C LEU A 162 -3.18 -17.97 5.14
N GLY A 163 -1.92 -18.36 4.93
CA GLY A 163 -1.32 -18.50 3.60
C GLY A 163 -1.54 -19.86 2.92
N SER A 164 -2.15 -20.83 3.62
CA SER A 164 -2.30 -22.23 3.14
C SER A 164 -3.72 -22.57 2.69
N PHE A 165 -4.72 -21.77 3.04
CA PHE A 165 -6.09 -21.95 2.56
C PHE A 165 -6.13 -21.71 1.04
N GLY A 166 -6.83 -22.56 0.30
CA GLY A 166 -6.97 -22.44 -1.16
C GLY A 166 -7.93 -21.33 -1.62
N ASP A 167 -8.14 -20.30 -0.82
CA ASP A 167 -9.07 -19.22 -1.06
C ASP A 167 -8.38 -17.85 -1.30
N GLY A 168 -9.17 -16.82 -1.52
CA GLY A 168 -8.66 -15.46 -1.76
C GLY A 168 -7.91 -14.86 -0.56
N SER A 169 -8.18 -15.32 0.67
CA SER A 169 -7.48 -14.86 1.87
C SER A 169 -6.02 -15.30 1.88
N ALA A 170 -5.75 -16.53 1.45
CA ALA A 170 -4.39 -17.04 1.31
C ALA A 170 -3.58 -16.25 0.29
N SER A 171 -4.18 -15.97 -0.87
CA SER A 171 -3.53 -15.12 -1.87
C SER A 171 -3.24 -13.72 -1.33
N LEU A 172 -4.19 -13.12 -0.59
CA LEU A 172 -4.00 -11.81 0.02
C LEU A 172 -2.87 -11.83 1.06
N PHE A 173 -2.82 -12.86 1.91
CA PHE A 173 -1.77 -13.01 2.91
C PHE A 173 -0.39 -13.18 2.27
N ASN A 174 -0.27 -14.06 1.27
CA ASN A 174 0.99 -14.33 0.59
C ASN A 174 1.48 -13.10 -0.20
N ILE A 175 0.60 -12.43 -0.95
CA ILE A 175 0.94 -11.16 -1.63
C ILE A 175 1.38 -10.11 -0.61
N THR A 176 0.77 -10.07 0.58
CA THR A 176 1.19 -9.15 1.65
C THR A 176 2.63 -9.40 2.05
N LEU A 177 3.04 -10.66 2.26
CA LEU A 177 4.42 -11.00 2.62
C LEU A 177 5.40 -10.66 1.49
N MET A 178 5.05 -10.95 0.23
CA MET A 178 5.89 -10.61 -0.92
C MET A 178 6.13 -9.10 -1.04
N VAL A 179 5.06 -8.30 -0.96
CA VAL A 179 5.15 -6.84 -1.06
C VAL A 179 5.86 -6.24 0.17
N ALA A 180 5.58 -6.76 1.37
CA ALA A 180 6.28 -6.36 2.60
C ALA A 180 7.79 -6.65 2.51
N GLY A 181 8.17 -7.82 1.98
CA GLY A 181 9.57 -8.15 1.72
C GLY A 181 10.24 -7.16 0.77
N GLY A 182 9.57 -6.79 -0.33
CA GLY A 182 10.02 -5.73 -1.24
C GLY A 182 10.16 -4.38 -0.52
N MET A 183 9.24 -4.05 0.38
CA MET A 183 9.29 -2.82 1.18
C MET A 183 10.47 -2.81 2.15
N VAL A 184 10.80 -3.95 2.76
CA VAL A 184 12.00 -4.11 3.61
C VAL A 184 13.27 -3.92 2.80
N VAL A 185 13.34 -4.43 1.57
CA VAL A 185 14.48 -4.19 0.67
C VAL A 185 14.59 -2.71 0.31
N ALA A 186 13.49 -2.03 0.01
CA ALA A 186 13.51 -0.58 -0.23
C ALA A 186 13.96 0.19 1.02
N PHE A 187 13.45 -0.17 2.20
CA PHE A 187 13.84 0.41 3.48
C PHE A 187 15.35 0.29 3.78
N ALA A 188 15.97 -0.82 3.35
CA ALA A 188 17.40 -1.05 3.55
C ALA A 188 18.28 0.07 2.98
N MET A 189 17.87 0.70 1.87
CA MET A 189 18.62 1.83 1.28
C MET A 189 18.50 3.10 2.13
N TYR A 190 17.33 3.37 2.66
CA TYR A 190 17.10 4.55 3.50
C TYR A 190 17.88 4.45 4.82
N ILE A 191 17.80 3.31 5.51
CA ILE A 191 18.54 3.11 6.76
C ILE A 191 20.05 3.06 6.53
N GLY A 192 20.49 2.45 5.42
CA GLY A 192 21.91 2.43 5.05
C GLY A 192 22.47 3.84 4.83
N ARG A 193 21.70 4.72 4.17
CA ARG A 193 22.07 6.13 4.00
C ARG A 193 22.12 6.87 5.32
N ASP A 194 21.10 6.74 6.17
CA ASP A 194 21.06 7.47 7.46
C ASP A 194 22.21 7.06 8.37
N LEU A 195 22.56 5.76 8.37
CA LEU A 195 23.74 5.26 9.08
C LEU A 195 25.05 5.77 8.47
N GLN A 196 25.13 5.91 7.15
CA GLN A 196 26.32 6.48 6.50
C GLN A 196 26.50 7.94 6.90
N LEU A 197 25.44 8.73 6.92
CA LEU A 197 25.48 10.10 7.42
C LEU A 197 25.96 10.18 8.87
N ALA A 198 25.54 9.24 9.73
CA ALA A 198 25.99 9.15 11.12
C ALA A 198 27.50 8.82 11.23
N VAL A 199 28.03 8.01 10.30
CA VAL A 199 29.49 7.77 10.19
C VAL A 199 30.22 9.04 9.75
N ASP A 200 29.72 9.71 8.71
CA ASP A 200 30.32 10.91 8.16
C ASP A 200 30.34 12.09 9.18
N GLN A 201 29.36 12.11 10.08
CA GLN A 201 29.26 13.07 11.19
C GLN A 201 30.08 12.67 12.43
N GLY A 202 30.77 11.51 12.39
CA GLY A 202 31.56 11.02 13.53
C GLY A 202 30.75 10.45 14.71
N ILE A 203 29.42 10.31 14.55
CA ILE A 203 28.55 9.70 15.58
C ILE A 203 28.80 8.20 15.66
N LEU A 204 29.05 7.55 14.51
CA LEU A 204 29.40 6.14 14.43
C LEU A 204 30.87 5.97 14.02
N THR A 205 31.61 5.22 14.83
CA THR A 205 33.05 4.97 14.58
C THR A 205 33.31 3.84 13.61
N ARG A 206 32.36 2.90 13.45
CA ARG A 206 32.50 1.73 12.60
C ARG A 206 32.02 2.02 11.18
N THR A 207 32.91 2.24 10.24
CA THR A 207 32.65 2.56 8.83
C THR A 207 31.92 1.45 8.05
N LYS A 208 32.03 0.19 8.48
CA LYS A 208 31.35 -0.95 7.81
C LYS A 208 29.89 -1.15 8.24
N THR A 209 29.46 -0.56 9.36
CA THR A 209 28.12 -0.74 9.92
C THR A 209 26.98 -0.42 8.94
N PRO A 210 26.99 0.69 8.20
CA PRO A 210 25.90 1.01 7.26
C PRO A 210 25.67 -0.09 6.23
N ARG A 211 26.76 -0.57 5.62
CA ARG A 211 26.69 -1.62 4.59
C ARG A 211 26.21 -2.95 5.17
N THR A 212 26.72 -3.34 6.35
CA THR A 212 26.31 -4.59 7.01
C THR A 212 24.83 -4.57 7.34
N VAL A 213 24.34 -3.49 7.97
CA VAL A 213 22.92 -3.35 8.33
C VAL A 213 22.04 -3.36 7.08
N ALA A 214 22.37 -2.58 6.05
CA ALA A 214 21.61 -2.58 4.81
C ALA A 214 21.56 -3.97 4.15
N THR A 215 22.68 -4.71 4.14
CA THR A 215 22.70 -6.08 3.61
C THR A 215 21.81 -7.03 4.40
N LEU A 216 21.82 -6.93 5.73
CA LEU A 216 20.94 -7.76 6.58
C LEU A 216 19.46 -7.48 6.31
N PHE A 217 19.07 -6.19 6.15
CA PHE A 217 17.70 -5.85 5.77
C PHE A 217 17.33 -6.36 4.36
N VAL A 218 18.25 -6.31 3.40
CA VAL A 218 18.01 -6.89 2.06
C VAL A 218 17.78 -8.39 2.16
N VAL A 219 18.64 -9.12 2.87
CA VAL A 219 18.48 -10.57 3.07
C VAL A 219 17.15 -10.89 3.74
N MET A 220 16.82 -10.16 4.82
CA MET A 220 15.55 -10.33 5.54
C MET A 220 14.34 -10.07 4.62
N GLY A 221 14.39 -9.02 3.82
CA GLY A 221 13.30 -8.70 2.88
C GLY A 221 13.12 -9.75 1.79
N VAL A 222 14.23 -10.26 1.23
CA VAL A 222 14.17 -11.35 0.24
C VAL A 222 13.63 -12.62 0.86
N MET A 223 14.06 -12.99 2.08
CA MET A 223 13.54 -14.15 2.79
C MET A 223 12.03 -14.00 3.09
N LEU A 224 11.60 -12.82 3.55
CA LEU A 224 10.20 -12.54 3.79
C LEU A 224 9.36 -12.66 2.52
N ALA A 225 9.84 -12.12 1.39
CA ALA A 225 9.17 -12.26 0.11
C ALA A 225 9.13 -13.70 -0.41
N GLY A 226 10.12 -14.52 -0.04
CA GLY A 226 10.18 -15.94 -0.43
C GLY A 226 9.29 -16.86 0.40
N VAL A 227 8.72 -16.38 1.51
CA VAL A 227 7.75 -17.13 2.32
C VAL A 227 6.32 -16.96 1.77
N GLY A 228 6.00 -15.84 1.13
CA GLY A 228 4.72 -15.56 0.47
C GLY A 228 4.70 -16.15 -0.95
#